data_42cdc5e8c28c13c7e394cbacae589ed9
#
_entry.id   42cdc5e8c28c13c7e394cbacae589ed9
#
_cell.length_a   1.000
_cell.length_b   1.000
_cell.length_c   1.000
_cell.angle_alpha   90.00
_cell.angle_beta   90.00
_cell.angle_gamma   90.00
#
_symmetry.space_group_name_H-M   'P 1'
#
loop_
_entity.id
_entity.type
_entity.pdbx_description
1 polymer ?
#
loop_
_entity_poly.entity_id
_entity_poly.type
_entity_poly.pdbx_seq_one_letter_code
_entity_poly.pdbx_strand_id
1 'polypeptide(L)' 'MGDNYFLLTNLLSEDERKVITGIAAHIERGEKRVGIQQIANENFLSTTSIVKMCKRLGFDGYSELYYYLSRQMDR' A
#
# COMPACT_ATOMS: atom_id res chain seq x y z
N MET A 1 7.91 -1.88 -15.39
CA MET A 1 7.67 -2.29 -15.26
C MET A 1 6.85 -3.29 -14.88
N GLY A 2 7.03 -4.26 -14.89
CA GLY A 2 6.11 -5.29 -14.56
C GLY A 2 5.70 -5.33 -13.14
N ASP A 3 6.28 -4.48 -12.39
CA ASP A 3 6.04 -4.53 -10.99
C ASP A 3 4.66 -4.19 -10.57
N ASN A 4 4.02 -3.28 -11.24
CA ASN A 4 2.69 -2.91 -10.84
C ASN A 4 1.71 -3.97 -11.22
N TYR A 5 2.19 -5.02 -11.86
CA TYR A 5 1.41 -6.14 -12.17
C TYR A 5 0.72 -6.72 -10.96
N PHE A 6 1.41 -6.77 -9.83
CA PHE A 6 0.80 -7.29 -8.62
C PHE A 6 -0.42 -6.49 -8.21
N LEU A 7 -0.37 -5.20 -8.43
CA LEU A 7 -1.47 -4.36 -7.99
C LEU A 7 -2.67 -4.46 -8.91
N LEU A 8 -2.48 -5.03 -10.08
CA LEU A 8 -3.54 -5.13 -11.07
C LEU A 8 -4.12 -6.52 -11.19
N THR A 9 -3.58 -7.47 -10.45
CA THR A 9 -4.03 -8.85 -10.60
C THR A 9 -4.95 -9.22 -9.46
N ASN A 10 -5.53 -10.40 -9.56
CA ASN A 10 -6.37 -10.91 -8.50
C ASN A 10 -5.60 -11.75 -7.52
N LEU A 11 -4.28 -11.62 -7.52
CA LEU A 11 -3.44 -12.40 -6.61
C LEU A 11 -3.36 -11.79 -5.23
N LEU A 12 -3.85 -10.58 -5.06
CA LEU A 12 -3.83 -9.93 -3.75
C LEU A 12 -4.81 -10.61 -2.82
N SER A 13 -4.38 -10.80 -1.58
CA SER A 13 -5.30 -11.25 -0.57
C SER A 13 -6.26 -10.12 -0.24
N GLU A 14 -7.31 -10.44 0.50
CA GLU A 14 -8.29 -9.43 0.86
C GLU A 14 -7.66 -8.33 1.70
N ASP A 15 -6.81 -8.70 2.65
CA ASP A 15 -6.14 -7.73 3.49
C ASP A 15 -5.22 -6.83 2.67
N GLU A 16 -4.50 -7.42 1.73
CA GLU A 16 -3.61 -6.64 0.88
C GLU A 16 -4.40 -5.65 0.05
N ARG A 17 -5.52 -6.10 -0.48
CA ARG A 17 -6.37 -5.24 -1.29
C ARG A 17 -6.90 -4.08 -0.47
N LYS A 18 -7.32 -4.34 0.77
CA LYS A 18 -7.84 -3.29 1.63
C LYS A 18 -6.77 -2.25 1.97
N VAL A 19 -5.57 -2.73 2.23
CA VAL A 19 -4.48 -1.82 2.56
C VAL A 19 -4.17 -0.92 1.39
N ILE A 20 -4.04 -1.51 0.21
CA ILE A 20 -3.71 -0.73 -0.98
C ILE A 20 -4.81 0.26 -1.30
N THR A 21 -6.06 -0.17 -1.21
CA THR A 21 -7.19 0.72 -1.45
C THR A 21 -7.20 1.87 -0.45
N GLY A 22 -6.90 1.56 0.82
CA GLY A 22 -6.85 2.59 1.84
C GLY A 22 -5.77 3.62 1.58
N ILE A 23 -4.59 3.16 1.19
CA ILE A 23 -3.51 4.08 0.87
C ILE A 23 -3.89 4.94 -0.33
N ALA A 24 -4.46 4.32 -1.35
CA ALA A 24 -4.86 5.05 -2.54
C ALA A 24 -5.89 6.13 -2.21
N ALA A 25 -6.81 5.83 -1.33
CA ALA A 25 -7.83 6.81 -0.94
C ALA A 25 -7.19 8.01 -0.27
N HIS A 26 -6.20 7.79 0.59
CA HIS A 26 -5.50 8.91 1.23
C HIS A 26 -4.78 9.76 0.19
N ILE A 27 -4.14 9.11 -0.77
CA ILE A 27 -3.42 9.83 -1.80
C ILE A 27 -4.37 10.66 -2.64
N GLU A 28 -5.53 10.11 -2.95
CA GLU A 28 -6.52 10.83 -3.76
C GLU A 28 -7.05 12.06 -3.04
N ARG A 29 -7.08 12.02 -1.73
CA ARG A 29 -7.53 13.17 -0.97
C ARG A 29 -6.45 14.24 -0.83
N GLY A 30 -5.29 14.03 -1.44
CA GLY A 30 -4.23 15.00 -1.41
C GLY A 30 -3.31 14.88 -0.20
N GLU A 31 -3.43 13.83 0.56
CA GLU A 31 -2.58 13.64 1.72
C GLU A 31 -1.24 13.13 1.25
N LYS A 32 -0.20 13.88 1.55
CA LYS A 32 1.11 13.56 1.00
C LYS A 32 1.83 12.48 1.74
N ARG A 33 1.50 12.31 2.99
CA ARG A 33 2.21 11.36 3.80
C ARG A 33 1.30 10.76 4.85
N VAL A 34 1.10 9.49 4.80
CA VAL A 34 0.31 8.79 5.80
C VAL A 34 1.19 7.67 6.33
N GLY A 35 1.42 7.68 7.63
CA GLY A 35 2.33 6.72 8.24
C GLY A 35 1.76 5.32 8.31
N ILE A 36 2.65 4.37 8.48
CA ILE A 36 2.27 2.97 8.54
C ILE A 36 1.35 2.69 9.72
N GLN A 37 1.56 3.40 10.84
CA GLN A 37 0.74 3.17 12.02
C GLN A 37 -0.73 3.50 11.74
N GLN A 38 -0.96 4.58 11.03
CA GLN A 38 -2.31 4.97 10.70
C GLN A 38 -2.98 3.94 9.79
N ILE A 39 -2.25 3.48 8.78
CA ILE A 39 -2.78 2.48 7.86
C ILE A 39 -3.07 1.18 8.61
N ALA A 40 -2.19 0.79 9.51
CA ALA A 40 -2.40 -0.43 10.28
C ALA A 40 -3.65 -0.29 11.14
N ASN A 41 -3.81 0.83 11.80
CA ASN A 41 -4.98 1.05 12.64
C ASN A 41 -6.28 1.03 11.85
N GLU A 42 -6.26 1.64 10.68
CA GLU A 42 -7.47 1.71 9.86
C GLU A 42 -7.89 0.34 9.34
N ASN A 43 -6.93 -0.56 9.24
CA ASN A 43 -7.21 -1.88 8.69
C ASN A 43 -7.22 -2.97 9.76
N PHE A 44 -7.11 -2.56 11.02
CA PHE A 44 -7.10 -3.50 12.15
C PHE A 44 -5.97 -4.51 12.02
N LEU A 45 -4.82 -4.04 11.57
CA LEU A 45 -3.64 -4.89 11.39
C LEU A 45 -2.49 -4.32 12.20
N SER A 46 -1.46 -5.13 12.42
CA SER A 46 -0.25 -4.64 13.05
C SER A 46 0.66 -4.04 11.99
N THR A 47 1.58 -3.19 12.41
CA THR A 47 2.56 -2.64 11.48
C THR A 47 3.45 -3.74 10.92
N THR A 48 3.72 -4.78 11.73
CA THR A 48 4.49 -5.91 11.25
C THR A 48 3.80 -6.60 10.09
N SER A 49 2.48 -6.76 10.18
CA SER A 49 1.72 -7.36 9.09
C SER A 49 1.82 -6.53 7.82
N ILE A 50 1.77 -5.20 7.97
CA ILE A 50 1.88 -4.31 6.81
C ILE A 50 3.26 -4.45 6.17
N VAL A 51 4.32 -4.52 6.98
CA VAL A 51 5.66 -4.65 6.44
C VAL A 51 5.82 -5.97 5.70
N LYS A 52 5.32 -7.05 6.27
CA LYS A 52 5.41 -8.35 5.62
C LYS A 52 4.68 -8.34 4.29
N MET A 53 3.53 -7.71 4.27
CA MET A 53 2.74 -7.58 3.06
C MET A 53 3.49 -6.82 1.99
N CYS A 54 4.14 -5.72 2.36
CA CYS A 54 4.91 -4.94 1.42
C CYS A 54 6.04 -5.75 0.80
N LYS A 55 6.73 -6.52 1.63
CA LYS A 55 7.83 -7.34 1.14
C LYS A 55 7.33 -8.45 0.24
N ARG A 56 6.19 -9.01 0.56
CA ARG A 56 5.59 -10.04 -0.28
C ARG A 56 5.27 -9.50 -1.67
N LEU A 57 4.89 -8.23 -1.73
CA LEU A 57 4.55 -7.61 -3.00
C LEU A 57 5.78 -7.11 -3.76
N GLY A 58 6.96 -7.25 -3.18
CA GLY A 58 8.18 -6.89 -3.86
C GLY A 58 8.79 -5.57 -3.44
N PHE A 59 8.27 -4.96 -2.39
CA PHE A 59 8.80 -3.69 -1.91
C PHE A 59 9.68 -3.91 -0.70
N ASP A 60 10.62 -3.01 -0.48
CA ASP A 60 11.49 -3.11 0.69
C ASP A 60 10.75 -2.83 1.99
N GLY A 61 9.69 -2.07 1.93
CA GLY A 61 8.90 -1.76 3.09
C GLY A 61 7.76 -0.85 2.72
N TYR A 62 7.12 -0.30 3.75
CA TYR A 62 5.94 0.52 3.57
C TYR A 62 6.23 1.81 2.80
N SER A 63 7.34 2.47 3.11
CA SER A 63 7.64 3.73 2.45
C SER A 63 7.77 3.55 0.95
N GLU A 64 8.37 2.46 0.53
CA GLU A 64 8.53 2.20 -0.88
C GLU A 64 7.20 1.94 -1.55
N LEU A 65 6.34 1.19 -0.88
CA LEU A 65 5.00 0.95 -1.41
C LEU A 65 4.23 2.26 -1.54
N TYR A 66 4.29 3.09 -0.50
CA TYR A 66 3.57 4.35 -0.52
C TYR A 66 4.08 5.24 -1.65
N TYR A 67 5.38 5.31 -1.79
CA TYR A 67 5.98 6.12 -2.84
C TYR A 67 5.54 5.61 -4.22
N TYR A 68 5.56 4.31 -4.39
CA TYR A 68 5.15 3.72 -5.65
C TYR A 68 3.71 4.07 -5.99
N LEU A 69 2.82 3.92 -5.03
CA LEU A 69 1.41 4.23 -5.27
C LEU A 69 1.21 5.72 -5.55
N SER A 70 1.94 6.57 -4.83
CA SER A 70 1.84 7.99 -5.04
C SER A 70 2.22 8.35 -6.46
N ARG A 71 3.26 7.73 -6.97
CA ARG A 71 3.71 8.02 -8.33
C ARG A 71 2.74 7.51 -9.36
N GLN A 72 2.13 6.36 -9.10
CA GLN A 72 1.16 5.82 -10.04
C GLN A 72 -0.07 6.70 -10.15
N MET A 73 -0.43 7.37 -9.06
CA MET A 73 -1.64 8.16 -9.03
C MET A 73 -1.39 9.63 -9.32
N ASP A 74 -0.13 10.03 -9.34
CA ASP A 74 0.22 11.42 -9.59
C ASP A 74 0.24 11.64 -11.08
N ARG A 75 -0.37 12.71 -11.49
CA ARG A 75 -0.41 13.05 -12.91
C ARG A 75 0.27 14.34 -13.19
#